data_923be7740f8ff8b332c1c61c49e4924e
#
_entry.id   923be7740f8ff8b332c1c61c49e4924e
#
_cell.length_a   1.000
_cell.length_b   1.000
_cell.length_c   1.000
_cell.angle_alpha   90.00
_cell.angle_beta   90.00
_cell.angle_gamma   90.00
#
_symmetry.space_group_name_H-M   'P 1'
#
loop_
_entity.id
_entity.type
_entity.pdbx_description
1 polymer ?
#
loop_
_entity_poly.entity_id
_entity_poly.type
_entity_poly.pdbx_seq_one_letter_code
_entity_poly.pdbx_strand_id
1 'polypeptide(L)'
;MSLWKKYIKVFKVDYHIIRYEDVISNFEVTIKALLSFLNVQWSENVKEFYKTAEKRGIINTPSYNQVNQPIYSDSKYRWKNYEKEFVNSKNSLDKWVKEFNYK
;
A
#
# COMPACT_ATOMS: atom_id res chain seq x y z
N MET A 1 -9.11 7.30 -9.63
CA MET A 1 -9.29 5.93 -10.17
C MET A 1 -9.81 5.90 -11.60
N SER A 2 -10.86 6.66 -11.96
CA SER A 2 -11.37 6.68 -13.36
C SER A 2 -10.31 7.12 -14.40
N LEU A 3 -9.49 8.11 -14.07
CA LEU A 3 -8.38 8.56 -14.92
C LEU A 3 -7.31 7.46 -15.07
N TRP A 4 -6.97 6.78 -13.99
CA TRP A 4 -6.05 5.63 -14.01
C TRP A 4 -6.52 4.53 -14.98
N LYS A 5 -7.80 4.15 -14.91
CA LYS A 5 -8.38 3.17 -15.85
C LYS A 5 -8.28 3.61 -17.32
N LYS A 6 -8.47 4.89 -17.59
CA LYS A 6 -8.27 5.43 -18.95
C LYS A 6 -6.80 5.29 -19.38
N TYR A 7 -5.87 5.63 -18.51
CA TYR A 7 -4.43 5.54 -18.84
C TYR A 7 -3.98 4.12 -19.14
N ILE A 8 -4.29 3.15 -18.30
CA ILE A 8 -3.90 1.75 -18.57
C ILE A 8 -4.52 1.21 -19.87
N LYS A 9 -5.73 1.65 -20.21
CA LYS A 9 -6.39 1.26 -21.47
C LYS A 9 -5.71 1.88 -22.69
N VAL A 10 -5.33 3.16 -22.61
CA VAL A 10 -4.75 3.90 -23.74
C VAL A 10 -3.28 3.52 -23.93
N PHE A 11 -2.51 3.49 -22.87
CA PHE A 11 -1.05 3.30 -22.94
C PHE A 11 -0.60 1.84 -22.79
N LYS A 12 -1.54 0.91 -22.56
CA LYS A 12 -1.24 -0.53 -22.35
C LYS A 12 -0.10 -0.76 -21.34
N VAL A 13 -0.14 -0.02 -20.25
CA VAL A 13 0.89 -0.06 -19.20
C VAL A 13 0.75 -1.36 -18.41
N ASP A 14 1.85 -2.08 -18.22
CA ASP A 14 1.92 -3.18 -17.28
C ASP A 14 1.88 -2.62 -15.85
N TYR A 15 1.05 -3.20 -15.00
CA TYR A 15 0.91 -2.75 -13.62
C TYR A 15 0.64 -3.90 -12.67
N HIS A 16 1.03 -3.72 -11.43
CA HIS A 16 0.75 -4.63 -10.34
C HIS A 16 -0.01 -3.91 -9.22
N ILE A 17 -1.09 -4.51 -8.74
CA ILE A 17 -1.91 -3.91 -7.67
C ILE A 17 -1.45 -4.45 -6.33
N ILE A 18 -1.12 -3.55 -5.42
CA ILE A 18 -0.82 -3.87 -4.04
C ILE A 18 -1.79 -3.12 -3.14
N ARG A 19 -2.42 -3.83 -2.21
CA ARG A 19 -3.23 -3.22 -1.16
C ARG A 19 -2.41 -3.11 0.11
N TYR A 20 -2.52 -2.00 0.78
CA TYR A 20 -1.85 -1.76 2.06
C TYR A 20 -2.17 -2.85 3.08
N GLU A 21 -3.43 -3.25 3.17
CA GLU A 21 -3.90 -4.29 4.09
C GLU A 21 -3.26 -5.65 3.82
N ASP A 22 -2.97 -5.97 2.56
CA ASP A 22 -2.29 -7.22 2.19
C ASP A 22 -0.81 -7.17 2.58
N VAL A 23 -0.16 -6.02 2.42
CA VAL A 23 1.22 -5.81 2.88
C VAL A 23 1.33 -6.03 4.39
N ILE A 24 0.38 -5.48 5.16
CA ILE A 24 0.36 -5.63 6.63
C ILE A 24 0.04 -7.06 7.05
N SER A 25 -0.90 -7.73 6.37
CA SER A 25 -1.41 -9.05 6.80
C SER A 25 -0.55 -10.21 6.31
N ASN A 26 0.03 -10.08 5.11
CA ASN A 26 0.75 -11.13 4.38
C ASN A 26 1.98 -10.56 3.65
N PHE A 27 2.84 -9.87 4.40
CA PHE A 27 3.99 -9.12 3.88
C PHE A 27 4.81 -9.91 2.87
N GLU A 28 5.29 -11.08 3.26
CA GLU A 28 6.21 -11.86 2.45
C GLU A 28 5.60 -12.29 1.12
N VAL A 29 4.36 -12.79 1.15
CA VAL A 29 3.64 -13.22 -0.06
C VAL A 29 3.38 -12.05 -1.00
N THR A 30 2.92 -10.93 -0.44
CA THR A 30 2.59 -9.72 -1.21
C THR A 30 3.84 -9.12 -1.86
N ILE A 31 4.94 -9.02 -1.11
CA ILE A 31 6.18 -8.44 -1.64
C ILE A 31 6.88 -9.39 -2.60
N LYS A 32 6.85 -10.70 -2.38
CA LYS A 32 7.37 -11.65 -3.36
C LYS A 32 6.64 -11.55 -4.71
N ALA A 33 5.33 -11.40 -4.70
CA ALA A 33 4.55 -11.19 -5.93
C ALA A 33 4.95 -9.89 -6.65
N LEU A 34 5.15 -8.80 -5.90
CA LEU A 34 5.65 -7.53 -6.45
C LEU A 34 7.04 -7.68 -7.06
N LEU A 35 7.98 -8.29 -6.34
CA LEU A 35 9.35 -8.47 -6.81
C LEU A 35 9.41 -9.36 -8.05
N SER A 36 8.57 -10.40 -8.12
CA SER A 36 8.41 -11.22 -9.32
C SER A 36 7.92 -10.39 -10.51
N PHE A 37 6.94 -9.51 -10.32
CA PHE A 37 6.48 -8.59 -11.36
C PHE A 37 7.60 -7.66 -11.84
N LEU A 38 8.46 -7.20 -10.93
CA LEU A 38 9.61 -6.32 -11.24
C LEU A 38 10.85 -7.09 -11.75
N ASN A 39 10.81 -8.41 -11.85
CA ASN A 39 11.95 -9.27 -12.15
C ASN A 39 13.13 -9.09 -11.18
N VAL A 40 12.84 -8.85 -9.91
CA VAL A 40 13.82 -8.69 -8.84
C VAL A 40 13.78 -9.89 -7.90
N GLN A 41 14.94 -10.41 -7.52
CA GLN A 41 15.01 -11.52 -6.59
C GLN A 41 14.67 -11.10 -5.16
N TRP A 42 14.07 -12.01 -4.40
CA TRP A 42 13.83 -11.82 -2.98
C TRP A 42 15.14 -11.74 -2.18
N SER A 43 15.19 -10.85 -1.23
CA SER A 43 16.25 -10.76 -0.23
C SER A 43 15.65 -10.62 1.16
N GLU A 44 16.21 -11.30 2.15
CA GLU A 44 15.76 -11.20 3.55
C GLU A 44 15.87 -9.77 4.10
N ASN A 45 16.77 -8.96 3.56
CA ASN A 45 16.93 -7.56 3.92
C ASN A 45 15.66 -6.73 3.69
N VAL A 46 14.74 -7.20 2.83
CA VAL A 46 13.45 -6.52 2.59
C VAL A 46 12.60 -6.48 3.87
N LYS A 47 12.71 -7.47 4.74
CA LYS A 47 12.02 -7.49 6.05
C LYS A 47 12.60 -6.48 7.04
N GLU A 48 13.86 -6.10 6.86
CA GLU A 48 14.62 -5.24 7.77
C GLU A 48 14.82 -3.81 7.23
N PHE A 49 13.90 -3.35 6.37
CA PHE A 49 13.97 -2.03 5.73
C PHE A 49 14.16 -0.88 6.74
N TYR A 50 13.56 -0.99 7.91
CA TYR A 50 13.67 0.00 8.99
C TYR A 50 15.10 0.15 9.49
N LYS A 51 15.90 -0.93 9.55
CA LYS A 51 17.33 -0.86 9.91
C LYS A 51 18.14 -0.03 8.91
N THR A 52 17.76 -0.13 7.63
CA THR A 52 18.37 0.69 6.57
C THR A 52 17.98 2.15 6.69
N ALA A 53 16.72 2.43 7.05
CA ALA A 53 16.23 3.78 7.30
C ALA A 53 16.94 4.43 8.49
N GLU A 54 17.14 3.70 9.58
CA GLU A 54 17.92 4.16 10.76
C GLU A 54 19.36 4.53 10.39
N LYS A 55 20.03 3.71 9.58
CA LYS A 55 21.41 3.96 9.15
C LYS A 55 21.56 5.21 8.27
N ARG A 56 20.51 5.64 7.57
CA ARG A 56 20.54 6.85 6.72
C ARG A 56 20.57 8.14 7.51
N GLY A 57 20.36 8.12 8.82
CA GLY A 57 20.37 9.30 9.67
C GLY A 57 19.10 10.14 9.54
N ILE A 58 19.23 11.45 9.47
CA ILE A 58 18.10 12.37 9.53
C ILE A 58 17.23 12.26 8.27
N ILE A 59 15.98 11.84 8.45
CA ILE A 59 14.93 11.88 7.42
C ILE A 59 14.06 13.10 7.72
N ASN A 60 14.18 14.15 6.93
CA ASN A 60 13.44 15.41 7.13
C ASN A 60 12.00 15.32 6.62
N THR A 61 11.24 14.34 7.09
CA THR A 61 9.82 14.21 6.76
C THR A 61 9.00 14.01 8.03
N PRO A 62 7.73 14.46 8.05
CA PRO A 62 6.82 14.20 9.17
C PRO A 62 6.64 12.70 9.48
N SER A 63 6.97 11.84 8.54
CA SER A 63 6.84 10.37 8.64
C SER A 63 8.07 9.69 9.25
N TYR A 64 9.07 10.44 9.73
CA TYR A 64 10.33 9.89 10.25
C TYR A 64 10.12 8.72 11.22
N ASN A 65 9.28 8.93 12.23
CA ASN A 65 9.00 7.90 13.25
C ASN A 65 8.27 6.66 12.70
N GLN A 66 7.61 6.79 11.55
CA GLN A 66 6.89 5.69 10.90
C GLN A 66 7.81 4.85 10.02
N VAL A 67 8.79 5.47 9.40
CA VAL A 67 9.73 4.80 8.46
C VAL A 67 10.78 3.98 9.21
N ASN A 68 11.12 4.36 10.44
CA ASN A 68 12.12 3.70 11.27
C ASN A 68 11.56 2.57 12.15
N GLN A 69 10.30 2.18 11.93
CA GLN A 69 9.65 1.11 12.71
C GLN A 69 9.40 -0.11 11.83
N PRO A 70 9.37 -1.30 12.44
CA PRO A 70 8.82 -2.48 11.77
C PRO A 70 7.39 -2.21 11.28
N ILE A 71 6.90 -3.04 10.37
CA ILE A 71 5.52 -2.95 9.90
C ILE A 71 4.56 -3.02 11.09
N TYR A 72 3.67 -2.03 11.18
CA TYR A 72 2.65 -1.92 12.22
C TYR A 72 1.24 -1.89 11.61
N SER A 73 0.24 -2.26 12.38
CA SER A 73 -1.14 -2.45 11.91
C SER A 73 -2.09 -1.28 12.21
N ASP A 74 -1.63 -0.26 12.93
CA ASP A 74 -2.49 0.81 13.50
C ASP A 74 -3.24 1.64 12.45
N SER A 75 -2.72 1.68 11.23
CA SER A 75 -3.36 2.38 10.11
C SER A 75 -4.30 1.49 9.29
N LYS A 76 -4.36 0.17 9.59
CA LYS A 76 -5.22 -0.77 8.88
C LYS A 76 -6.69 -0.46 9.14
N TYR A 77 -7.45 -0.20 8.07
CA TYR A 77 -8.87 0.19 8.14
C TYR A 77 -9.15 1.42 9.03
N ARG A 78 -8.17 2.29 9.24
CA ARG A 78 -8.33 3.51 10.06
C ARG A 78 -9.49 4.39 9.62
N TRP A 79 -9.84 4.38 8.33
CA TRP A 79 -10.98 5.11 7.78
C TRP A 79 -12.33 4.73 8.43
N LYS A 80 -12.47 3.51 8.98
CA LYS A 80 -13.69 3.07 9.67
C LYS A 80 -14.03 3.93 10.89
N ASN A 81 -13.02 4.54 11.51
CA ASN A 81 -13.23 5.47 12.62
C ASN A 81 -13.97 6.75 12.19
N TYR A 82 -13.96 7.03 10.89
CA TYR A 82 -14.57 8.21 10.27
C TYR A 82 -15.73 7.84 9.33
N GLU A 83 -16.29 6.64 9.45
CA GLU A 83 -17.33 6.12 8.53
C GLU A 83 -18.54 7.05 8.46
N LYS A 84 -18.89 7.68 9.59
CA LYS A 84 -20.00 8.64 9.66
C LYS A 84 -19.78 9.89 8.80
N GLU A 85 -18.55 10.30 8.65
CA GLU A 85 -18.16 11.47 7.84
C GLU A 85 -18.23 11.20 6.34
N PHE A 86 -18.15 9.93 5.95
CA PHE A 86 -18.14 9.51 4.54
C PHE A 86 -19.53 9.22 3.97
N VAL A 87 -20.61 9.42 4.72
CA VAL A 87 -21.99 9.08 4.29
C VAL A 87 -22.33 9.68 2.93
N ASN A 88 -21.99 10.94 2.70
CA ASN A 88 -22.27 11.64 1.43
C ASN A 88 -21.41 11.15 0.25
N SER A 89 -20.26 10.55 0.52
CA SER A 89 -19.33 10.06 -0.49
C SER A 89 -19.45 8.55 -0.75
N LYS A 90 -20.24 7.85 0.05
CA LYS A 90 -20.35 6.39 0.04
C LYS A 90 -20.67 5.85 -1.35
N ASN A 91 -21.68 6.39 -2.03
CA ASN A 91 -22.08 5.94 -3.37
C ASN A 91 -20.98 6.05 -4.42
N SER A 92 -20.10 7.05 -4.29
CA SER A 92 -18.98 7.25 -5.18
C SER A 92 -17.82 6.29 -4.90
N LEU A 93 -17.68 5.85 -3.65
CA LEU A 93 -16.60 5.00 -3.17
C LEU A 93 -16.94 3.51 -3.28
N ASP A 94 -18.20 3.12 -3.08
CA ASP A 94 -18.65 1.71 -3.02
C ASP A 94 -18.22 0.87 -4.23
N LYS A 95 -18.26 1.47 -5.43
CA LYS A 95 -17.80 0.76 -6.64
C LYS A 95 -16.32 0.39 -6.58
N TRP A 96 -15.48 1.26 -5.98
CA TRP A 96 -14.05 1.03 -5.86
C TRP A 96 -13.73 0.07 -4.72
N VAL A 97 -14.47 0.16 -3.62
CA VAL A 97 -14.40 -0.79 -2.50
C VAL A 97 -14.65 -2.21 -2.99
N LYS A 98 -15.70 -2.40 -3.80
CA LYS A 98 -16.03 -3.71 -4.39
C LYS A 98 -14.98 -4.15 -5.41
N GLU A 99 -14.57 -3.26 -6.30
CA GLU A 99 -13.61 -3.57 -7.38
C GLU A 99 -12.25 -4.00 -6.85
N PHE A 100 -11.77 -3.37 -5.76
CA PHE A 100 -10.50 -3.69 -5.15
C PHE A 100 -10.60 -4.65 -3.95
N ASN A 101 -11.78 -5.27 -3.74
CA ASN A 101 -12.04 -6.23 -2.65
C ASN A 101 -11.70 -5.69 -1.25
N TYR A 102 -11.94 -4.41 -0.99
CA TYR A 102 -11.89 -3.88 0.37
C TYR A 102 -13.12 -4.34 1.17
N LYS A 103 -12.91 -4.55 2.47
CA LYS A 103 -13.96 -5.00 3.41
C LYS A 103 -14.53 -3.84 4.21
#